data_af157559eea44ddf9c26313939f264fa
#
_entry.id   af157559eea44ddf9c26313939f264fa
#
_cell.length_a   1.000
_cell.length_b   1.000
_cell.length_c   1.000
_cell.angle_alpha   90.00
_cell.angle_beta   90.00
_cell.angle_gamma   90.00
#
_symmetry.space_group_name_H-M   'P 1'
#
loop_
_entity.id
_entity.type
_entity.pdbx_description
1 polymer ?
#
loop_
_entity_poly.entity_id
_entity_poly.type
_entity_poly.pdbx_seq_one_letter_code
_entity_poly.pdbx_strand_id
1 'polypeptide(L)'
;MSALFRFALRLFPRPLXIXAXQWLYPLLDLWYRGKGFTDPXXGKSYRKFLPYGYQKQRXNVLSPGTLSLERHRLLWLYFDRETDFFDXAADVLHIAPXXAFVKRFXQXNHRSYITSDLHSPLADVQADICXLPFSDQQFDWVVCNHVLEHIPXDKIAMQEIXRVLKPGGTAILXVPXRLDQNTFEDDRITDPKERAQVFGQYDHVRIYGKDYQXRLXQXGFXVKMLAYAEQLTSEEQTXYAVPANEIIPXCTKXN
;
A
#
# COMPACT_ATOMS: atom_id res chain seq x y z
N MET A 1 -11.16 5.52 18.60
CA MET A 1 -11.91 6.73 18.17
C MET A 1 -13.13 6.92 19.08
N SER A 2 -13.35 8.16 19.60
CA SER A 2 -14.49 8.44 20.46
C SER A 2 -15.82 8.26 19.71
N ALA A 3 -16.87 7.94 20.42
CA ALA A 3 -18.24 7.79 19.88
C ALA A 3 -18.67 9.08 19.16
N LEU A 4 -18.24 10.22 19.69
CA LEU A 4 -18.52 11.55 19.12
C LEU A 4 -17.91 11.71 17.72
N PHE A 5 -16.69 11.21 17.51
CA PHE A 5 -15.99 11.29 16.23
C PHE A 5 -16.67 10.40 15.18
N ARG A 6 -17.09 9.20 15.57
CA ARG A 6 -17.86 8.30 14.68
C ARG A 6 -19.22 8.88 14.30
N PHE A 7 -19.87 9.58 15.23
CA PHE A 7 -21.14 10.27 14.97
C PHE A 7 -20.95 11.45 14.01
N ALA A 8 -19.90 12.24 14.21
CA ALA A 8 -19.56 13.36 13.31
C ALA A 8 -19.30 12.89 11.86
N LEU A 9 -18.58 11.76 11.69
CA LEU A 9 -18.32 11.18 10.37
C LEU A 9 -19.57 10.71 9.64
N ARG A 10 -20.67 10.44 10.34
CA ARG A 10 -21.96 10.06 9.75
C ARG A 10 -22.78 11.27 9.29
N LEU A 11 -22.53 12.44 9.87
CA LEU A 11 -23.29 13.66 9.59
C LEU A 11 -22.75 14.49 8.44
N PHE A 12 -21.47 14.31 8.12
CA PHE A 12 -20.84 15.11 7.07
C PHE A 12 -20.55 14.27 5.82
N PRO A 13 -20.91 14.76 4.61
CA PRO A 13 -20.54 14.08 3.37
C PRO A 13 -19.03 13.85 3.28
N ARG A 14 -18.63 12.71 2.72
CA ARG A 14 -17.22 12.31 2.55
C ARG A 14 -16.33 13.43 1.98
N PRO A 15 -16.76 14.23 0.98
CA PRO A 15 -15.94 15.35 0.47
C PRO A 15 -15.61 16.40 1.53
N LEU A 16 -16.55 16.72 2.39
CA LEU A 16 -16.32 17.67 3.50
C LEU A 16 -15.37 17.09 4.56
N UNK A 17 -15.36 16.09 4.68
CA UNK A 17 -14.52 15.52 5.55
C UNK A 17 -13.17 15.47 5.11
N ILE A 18 -13.08 15.12 3.91
CA ILE A 18 -11.76 15.20 3.26
C ILE A 18 -11.19 16.65 3.32
N UNK A 19 -11.90 17.43 3.12
CA UNK A 19 -11.53 18.73 3.15
C UNK A 19 -11.12 19.18 4.46
N ALA A 20 -11.87 18.93 5.37
CA ALA A 20 -11.49 19.29 6.74
C ALA A 20 -10.15 18.62 7.19
N UNK A 21 -10.02 17.63 6.71
CA UNK A 21 -8.89 16.94 6.95
C UNK A 21 -7.72 17.51 6.37
N GLN A 22 -7.80 17.99 5.24
CA GLN A 22 -6.70 18.66 4.54
C GLN A 22 -6.23 19.94 5.26
N TRP A 23 -7.14 20.67 5.81
CA TRP A 23 -6.84 21.86 6.63
C TRP A 23 -6.22 21.53 8.00
N LEU A 24 -6.59 20.39 8.56
CA LEU A 24 -6.07 19.98 9.87
C LEU A 24 -4.67 19.34 9.79
N TYR A 25 -4.31 18.73 8.65
CA TYR A 25 -3.02 18.05 8.51
C TYR A 25 -1.80 18.95 8.76
N PRO A 26 -1.72 20.18 8.22
CA PRO A 26 -0.58 21.05 8.52
C PRO A 26 -0.44 21.37 10.00
N LEU A 27 -1.57 21.47 10.72
CA LEU A 27 -1.55 21.71 12.16
C LEU A 27 -1.05 20.47 12.91
N LEU A 28 -1.45 19.26 12.48
CA LEU A 28 -0.94 18.01 13.05
C LEU A 28 0.56 17.85 12.76
N ASP A 29 0.99 18.12 11.52
CA ASP A 29 2.41 18.11 11.13
C ASP A 29 3.21 18.99 12.08
N LEU A 30 2.78 20.23 12.29
CA LEU A 30 3.48 21.20 13.16
C LEU A 30 3.42 20.78 14.63
N TRP A 31 2.25 20.40 15.13
CA TRP A 31 2.03 20.05 16.54
C TRP A 31 2.88 18.86 17.00
N TYR A 32 3.07 17.86 16.11
CA TYR A 32 3.81 16.64 16.45
C TYR A 32 5.30 16.73 16.15
N ARG A 33 5.81 17.86 15.58
CA ARG A 33 7.24 18.06 15.30
C ARG A 33 8.11 17.81 16.51
N GLY A 34 9.27 17.22 16.30
CA GLY A 34 10.24 16.95 17.36
C GLY A 34 11.16 15.80 17.01
N LYS A 35 11.91 15.33 17.96
CA LYS A 35 12.87 14.23 17.80
C LYS A 35 12.26 12.93 18.33
N GLY A 36 12.40 11.85 17.60
CA GLY A 36 11.89 10.54 18.00
C GLY A 36 11.71 9.63 16.80
N PHE A 37 10.81 9.99 15.91
CA PHE A 37 10.55 9.21 14.71
C PHE A 37 10.71 10.09 13.48
N THR A 38 11.21 9.55 12.39
CA THR A 38 11.39 10.26 11.12
C THR A 38 10.51 9.62 10.04
N ASP A 39 9.76 10.46 9.33
CA ASP A 39 9.01 10.02 8.18
C ASP A 39 9.88 10.22 6.93
N PRO A 40 10.39 9.16 6.35
CA PRO A 40 11.23 9.27 5.15
C PRO A 40 10.53 9.88 3.94
N UNK A 41 9.21 9.85 3.97
CA UNK A 41 8.49 10.32 3.02
C UNK A 41 8.47 11.69 2.96
N UNK A 42 8.86 12.46 4.06
CA UNK A 42 8.89 13.70 4.19
C UNK A 42 10.06 14.24 4.61
N GLY A 43 11.09 13.48 5.04
CA GLY A 43 12.31 13.80 5.75
C GLY A 43 12.13 14.61 7.04
N LYS A 44 10.97 14.56 7.63
CA LYS A 44 10.63 15.33 8.83
C LYS A 44 10.54 14.41 10.05
N SER A 45 10.96 14.95 11.22
CA SER A 45 10.96 14.21 12.48
C SER A 45 9.82 14.66 13.41
N TYR A 46 9.34 13.71 14.18
CA TYR A 46 8.16 13.86 15.08
C TYR A 46 8.44 13.26 16.44
N ARG A 47 7.85 13.87 17.50
CA ARG A 47 7.97 13.36 18.89
C ARG A 47 7.37 11.95 19.00
N LYS A 48 6.29 11.70 18.25
CA LYS A 48 5.62 10.40 18.14
C LYS A 48 4.81 10.35 16.86
N PHE A 49 4.51 9.15 16.40
CA PHE A 49 3.51 8.92 15.37
C PHE A 49 2.15 8.63 16.02
N LEU A 50 1.09 8.80 15.25
CA LEU A 50 -0.28 8.58 15.71
C LEU A 50 -0.57 7.08 15.81
N PRO A 51 -1.48 6.66 16.69
CA PRO A 51 -1.90 5.26 16.74
C PRO A 51 -2.80 4.92 15.54
N TYR A 52 -2.73 3.66 15.09
CA TYR A 52 -3.56 3.17 13.99
C TYR A 52 -3.80 1.66 14.16
N GLY A 53 -4.94 1.19 13.67
CA GLY A 53 -5.31 -0.23 13.64
C GLY A 53 -6.81 -0.42 13.71
N TYR A 54 -7.32 -1.40 12.98
CA TYR A 54 -8.75 -1.66 12.87
C TYR A 54 -9.26 -2.47 14.09
N GLN A 55 -8.69 -3.64 14.31
CA GLN A 55 -9.05 -4.50 15.45
C GLN A 55 -8.19 -4.19 16.67
N LYS A 56 -6.87 -4.11 16.47
CA LYS A 56 -5.90 -3.82 17.53
C LYS A 56 -5.14 -2.53 17.20
N GLN A 57 -5.25 -1.55 18.07
CA GLN A 57 -4.57 -0.27 17.92
C GLN A 57 -3.07 -0.43 18.24
N ARG A 58 -2.22 -0.01 17.34
CA ARG A 58 -0.77 -0.02 17.53
C ARG A 58 -0.26 1.42 17.74
N UNK A 59 0.64 1.80 18.41
CA UNK A 59 1.21 3.00 18.75
C UNK A 59 2.22 3.38 17.73
N ASN A 60 2.51 4.47 17.59
CA ASN A 60 3.55 5.03 16.73
C ASN A 60 3.56 4.46 15.31
N VAL A 61 2.39 4.38 14.70
CA VAL A 61 2.22 3.75 13.39
C VAL A 61 2.00 4.75 12.27
N LEU A 62 1.12 5.74 12.47
CA LEU A 62 0.64 6.65 11.42
C LEU A 62 1.37 7.98 11.52
N SER A 63 2.15 8.33 10.48
CA SER A 63 2.87 9.60 10.44
C SER A 63 1.89 10.79 10.45
N PRO A 64 2.10 11.79 11.31
CA PRO A 64 1.27 13.00 11.28
C PRO A 64 1.48 13.88 10.03
N GLY A 65 2.62 13.70 9.33
CA GLY A 65 2.95 14.54 8.17
C GLY A 65 2.47 14.00 6.84
N THR A 66 2.48 12.68 6.67
CA THR A 66 2.12 12.05 5.38
C THR A 66 0.95 11.08 5.48
N LEU A 67 0.55 10.72 6.70
CA LEU A 67 -0.38 9.63 6.99
C LEU A 67 0.15 8.28 6.47
N SER A 68 1.49 8.17 6.33
CA SER A 68 2.11 6.90 6.00
C SER A 68 2.04 5.93 7.16
N LEU A 69 1.77 4.68 6.84
CA LEU A 69 1.88 3.55 7.75
C LEU A 69 3.29 2.94 7.66
N GLU A 70 3.60 2.04 8.56
CA GLU A 70 4.87 1.30 8.67
C GLU A 70 5.33 0.76 7.31
N ARG A 71 4.45 0.00 6.65
CA ARG A 71 4.72 -0.63 5.35
C ARG A 71 4.96 0.39 4.23
N HIS A 72 4.32 1.58 4.31
CA HIS A 72 4.54 2.65 3.31
C HIS A 72 5.95 3.22 3.47
N ARG A 73 6.39 3.43 4.71
CA ARG A 73 7.74 3.96 4.97
C ARG A 73 8.82 2.95 4.56
N LEU A 74 8.59 1.66 4.83
CA LEU A 74 9.50 0.60 4.41
C LEU A 74 9.62 0.55 2.88
N LEU A 75 8.47 0.58 2.17
CA LEU A 75 8.44 0.58 0.71
C LEU A 75 9.10 1.84 0.14
N TRP A 76 8.88 3.01 0.76
CA TRP A 76 9.56 4.26 0.35
C TRP A 76 11.08 4.13 0.44
N LEU A 77 11.60 3.60 1.57
CA LEU A 77 13.03 3.40 1.77
C LEU A 77 13.60 2.42 0.74
N TYR A 78 12.86 1.37 0.40
CA TYR A 78 13.24 0.41 -0.64
C TYR A 78 13.33 1.10 -2.01
N PHE A 79 12.31 1.86 -2.40
CA PHE A 79 12.32 2.61 -3.67
C PHE A 79 13.53 3.56 -3.75
N ASP A 80 13.78 4.29 -2.67
CA ASP A 80 14.80 5.33 -2.58
C ASP A 80 16.22 4.77 -2.63
N ARG A 81 16.45 3.60 -2.04
CA ARG A 81 17.82 3.10 -1.82
C ARG A 81 18.21 1.95 -2.75
N GLU A 82 17.23 1.15 -3.19
CA GLU A 82 17.49 -0.11 -3.86
C GLU A 82 17.01 -0.14 -5.31
N THR A 83 16.39 0.94 -5.78
CA THR A 83 15.82 0.98 -7.13
C THR A 83 16.04 2.33 -7.80
N ASP A 84 15.78 2.40 -9.11
CA ASP A 84 15.77 3.64 -9.88
C ASP A 84 14.36 4.26 -9.97
N PHE A 85 13.44 3.83 -9.15
CA PHE A 85 12.03 4.22 -9.22
C PHE A 85 11.84 5.74 -9.22
N PHE A 86 12.61 6.47 -8.43
CA PHE A 86 12.50 7.93 -8.34
C PHE A 86 13.29 8.68 -9.42
N ASP A 87 14.28 8.04 -10.05
CA ASP A 87 15.20 8.67 -11.01
C ASP A 87 14.88 8.36 -12.47
N UNK A 88 14.22 7.27 -12.71
CA UNK A 88 13.96 6.86 -13.98
C UNK A 88 12.76 7.53 -14.52
N ALA A 89 12.91 7.89 -15.74
CA ALA A 89 11.75 8.40 -16.48
C ALA A 89 10.78 7.25 -16.82
N ALA A 90 10.24 6.62 -15.82
CA ALA A 90 9.41 5.42 -15.91
C ALA A 90 7.93 5.75 -16.17
N ASP A 91 7.20 4.81 -16.78
CA ASP A 91 5.74 4.80 -16.85
C ASP A 91 5.22 4.00 -15.66
N VAL A 92 4.47 4.63 -14.77
CA VAL A 92 4.07 4.07 -13.47
C VAL A 92 2.54 3.98 -13.37
N LEU A 93 2.03 2.82 -13.02
CA LEU A 93 0.62 2.61 -12.63
C LEU A 93 0.55 2.39 -11.12
N HIS A 94 -0.26 3.18 -10.44
CA HIS A 94 -0.48 3.04 -8.99
C HIS A 94 -1.95 2.67 -8.74
N ILE A 95 -2.16 1.41 -8.40
CA ILE A 95 -3.51 0.84 -8.17
C ILE A 95 -3.90 1.10 -6.71
N ALA A 96 -5.13 1.55 -6.48
CA ALA A 96 -5.71 1.93 -5.18
C ALA A 96 -4.75 2.86 -4.42
N PRO A 97 -4.47 4.01 -5.01
CA PRO A 97 -3.35 4.84 -4.55
C PRO A 97 -3.45 5.36 -3.12
N UNK A 98 -2.48 5.20 -2.31
CA UNK A 98 -2.38 5.57 -1.00
C UNK A 98 -2.15 7.04 -0.95
N UNK A 99 -2.57 7.68 -0.24
CA UNK A 99 -2.46 8.98 -0.01
C UNK A 99 -1.16 9.45 0.26
N ALA A 100 -0.44 8.62 1.06
CA ALA A 100 0.94 8.94 1.45
C ALA A 100 1.86 9.15 0.23
N PHE A 101 1.63 8.40 -0.84
CA PHE A 101 2.48 8.36 -2.03
C PHE A 101 2.04 9.31 -3.16
N VAL A 102 0.74 9.50 -3.39
CA VAL A 102 0.21 10.16 -4.59
C VAL A 102 0.90 11.50 -4.86
N LYS A 103 0.87 12.39 -3.87
CA LYS A 103 1.44 13.75 -4.02
C LYS A 103 2.94 13.70 -4.31
N ARG A 104 3.65 12.70 -3.77
CA ARG A 104 5.11 12.59 -3.92
C ARG A 104 5.48 11.95 -5.25
N PHE A 105 4.79 10.89 -5.62
CA PHE A 105 5.01 10.25 -6.93
C PHE A 105 4.69 11.20 -8.10
N UNK A 106 3.83 11.93 -7.91
CA UNK A 106 3.51 12.85 -8.76
C UNK A 106 4.49 13.85 -9.00
N GLN A 107 5.37 14.07 -8.09
CA GLN A 107 6.48 15.02 -8.18
C GLN A 107 7.80 14.40 -8.70
N UNK A 108 7.83 13.06 -8.75
CA UNK A 108 8.89 12.39 -9.24
C UNK A 108 8.98 12.67 -10.67
N ASN A 109 10.14 12.43 -11.33
CA ASN A 109 10.43 12.65 -12.74
C ASN A 109 9.94 11.51 -13.66
N HIS A 110 8.85 10.88 -13.33
CA HIS A 110 8.24 9.82 -14.15
C HIS A 110 7.81 10.36 -15.52
N ARG A 111 7.91 9.52 -16.57
CA ARG A 111 7.38 9.83 -17.91
C ARG A 111 5.86 9.93 -17.85
N SER A 112 5.25 9.00 -17.13
CA SER A 112 3.84 9.07 -16.79
C SER A 112 3.59 8.48 -15.41
N TYR A 113 2.65 9.04 -14.67
CA TYR A 113 2.20 8.49 -13.40
C TYR A 113 0.67 8.50 -13.44
N ILE A 114 0.09 7.31 -13.46
CA ILE A 114 -1.36 7.12 -13.58
C ILE A 114 -1.86 6.38 -12.34
N THR A 115 -2.92 6.90 -11.74
CA THR A 115 -3.59 6.27 -10.61
C THR A 115 -4.87 5.59 -11.06
N SER A 116 -5.15 4.40 -10.54
CA SER A 116 -6.37 3.65 -10.85
C SER A 116 -7.03 3.11 -9.59
N ASP A 117 -8.34 3.19 -9.52
CA ASP A 117 -9.13 2.68 -8.38
C ASP A 117 -10.53 2.33 -8.84
N LEU A 118 -11.14 1.32 -8.23
CA LEU A 118 -12.49 0.87 -8.59
C LEU A 118 -13.56 1.93 -8.26
N HIS A 119 -13.43 2.62 -7.14
CA HIS A 119 -14.49 3.47 -6.59
C HIS A 119 -14.04 4.91 -6.30
N SER A 120 -12.75 5.17 -6.14
CA SER A 120 -12.27 6.49 -5.73
C SER A 120 -12.40 7.50 -6.89
N PRO A 121 -13.15 8.60 -6.71
CA PRO A 121 -13.20 9.66 -7.72
C PRO A 121 -11.90 10.48 -7.79
N LEU A 122 -10.94 10.20 -6.92
CA LEU A 122 -9.64 10.89 -6.89
C LEU A 122 -8.60 10.19 -7.77
N ALA A 123 -8.88 8.99 -8.27
CA ALA A 123 -8.00 8.28 -9.20
C ALA A 123 -8.18 8.85 -10.62
N ASP A 124 -7.10 8.86 -11.39
CA ASP A 124 -7.11 9.33 -12.79
C ASP A 124 -8.01 8.44 -13.65
N VAL A 125 -8.01 7.13 -13.37
CA VAL A 125 -8.81 6.14 -14.11
C VAL A 125 -9.61 5.30 -13.12
N GLN A 126 -10.91 5.28 -13.30
CA GLN A 126 -11.78 4.42 -12.52
C GLN A 126 -11.90 3.07 -13.24
N ALA A 127 -11.36 2.01 -12.63
CA ALA A 127 -11.29 0.68 -13.29
C ALA A 127 -11.22 -0.46 -12.29
N ASP A 128 -11.77 -1.59 -12.70
CA ASP A 128 -11.59 -2.87 -12.02
C ASP A 128 -10.19 -3.42 -12.35
N ILE A 129 -9.46 -3.80 -11.34
CA ILE A 129 -8.13 -4.41 -11.47
C ILE A 129 -8.16 -5.71 -12.29
N CYS A 130 -9.29 -6.36 -12.38
CA CYS A 130 -9.52 -7.54 -13.23
C CYS A 130 -9.83 -7.22 -14.70
N UNK A 131 -9.89 -5.80 -15.15
CA UNK A 131 -10.06 -5.44 -16.33
C UNK A 131 -9.54 -4.21 -16.57
N LEU A 132 -8.26 -4.02 -16.56
CA LEU A 132 -7.57 -2.74 -16.65
C LEU A 132 -7.65 -2.14 -18.06
N PRO A 133 -8.09 -0.88 -18.21
CA PRO A 133 -8.27 -0.27 -19.54
C PRO A 133 -6.96 0.32 -20.07
N PHE A 134 -5.89 -0.44 -19.98
CA PHE A 134 -4.55 -0.05 -20.44
C PHE A 134 -4.04 -1.04 -21.45
N SER A 135 -3.16 -0.58 -22.36
CA SER A 135 -2.51 -1.41 -23.37
C SER A 135 -1.59 -2.44 -22.72
N ASP A 136 -1.35 -3.52 -23.43
CA ASP A 136 -0.29 -4.47 -23.09
C ASP A 136 1.06 -3.74 -23.05
N GLN A 137 1.90 -4.11 -22.11
CA GLN A 137 3.29 -3.63 -22.03
C GLN A 137 3.39 -2.09 -21.97
N GLN A 138 2.53 -1.47 -21.19
CA GLN A 138 2.46 0.00 -21.07
C GLN A 138 3.36 0.55 -19.95
N PHE A 139 3.53 -0.19 -18.86
CA PHE A 139 4.14 0.36 -17.62
C PHE A 139 5.47 -0.31 -17.29
N ASP A 140 6.42 0.50 -16.84
CA ASP A 140 7.70 0.04 -16.27
C ASP A 140 7.50 -0.43 -14.83
N TRP A 141 6.58 0.24 -14.09
CA TRP A 141 6.29 -0.07 -12.70
C TRP A 141 4.78 -0.15 -12.46
N VAL A 142 4.37 -1.15 -11.67
CA VAL A 142 3.00 -1.21 -11.10
C VAL A 142 3.12 -1.28 -9.59
N VAL A 143 2.46 -0.36 -8.88
CA VAL A 143 2.41 -0.34 -7.41
C VAL A 143 1.00 -0.70 -6.98
N CYS A 144 0.85 -1.81 -6.27
CA CYS A 144 -0.44 -2.36 -5.83
C CYS A 144 -0.29 -2.87 -4.39
N ASN A 145 -0.69 -2.05 -3.43
CA ASN A 145 -0.47 -2.28 -2.00
C ASN A 145 -1.77 -2.56 -1.27
N HIS A 146 -1.90 -3.77 -0.72
CA HIS A 146 -3.07 -4.15 0.08
C HIS A 146 -4.37 -4.00 -0.69
N VAL A 147 -4.42 -4.63 -1.87
CA VAL A 147 -5.57 -4.66 -2.78
C VAL A 147 -6.02 -6.11 -3.03
N LEU A 148 -5.08 -7.00 -3.31
CA LEU A 148 -5.38 -8.35 -3.81
C LEU A 148 -6.15 -9.19 -2.78
N GLU A 149 -6.00 -8.91 -1.49
CA GLU A 149 -6.76 -9.57 -0.42
C GLU A 149 -8.26 -9.26 -0.45
N HIS A 150 -8.64 -8.19 -1.18
CA HIS A 150 -10.04 -7.79 -1.37
C HIS A 150 -10.64 -8.34 -2.67
N ILE A 151 -9.83 -8.87 -3.61
CA ILE A 151 -10.25 -9.18 -4.99
C ILE A 151 -10.59 -10.68 -5.10
N PRO A 152 -11.82 -11.08 -5.27
CA PRO A 152 -12.17 -12.49 -5.45
C PRO A 152 -11.35 -13.19 -6.53
N UNK A 153 -11.06 -12.59 -7.70
CA UNK A 153 -10.39 -13.04 -8.67
C UNK A 153 -9.09 -12.63 -8.73
N ASP A 154 -8.39 -12.80 -7.74
CA ASP A 154 -7.03 -12.24 -7.67
C ASP A 154 -6.07 -12.75 -8.75
N LYS A 155 -6.22 -13.97 -9.20
CA LYS A 155 -5.41 -14.52 -10.30
C LYS A 155 -5.63 -13.72 -11.60
N ILE A 156 -6.88 -13.31 -11.87
CA ILE A 156 -7.20 -12.45 -13.03
C ILE A 156 -6.53 -11.07 -12.86
N ALA A 157 -6.62 -10.51 -11.65
CA ALA A 157 -5.96 -9.24 -11.34
C ALA A 157 -4.45 -9.33 -11.54
N MET A 158 -3.83 -10.41 -11.06
CA MET A 158 -2.39 -10.65 -11.24
C MET A 158 -2.02 -10.82 -12.72
N GLN A 159 -2.84 -11.49 -13.54
CA GLN A 159 -2.66 -11.63 -14.98
C GLN A 159 -2.76 -10.27 -15.68
N GLU A 160 -3.71 -9.44 -15.30
CA GLU A 160 -3.85 -8.08 -15.83
C GLU A 160 -2.61 -7.22 -15.49
N ILE A 161 -2.13 -7.32 -14.29
CA ILE A 161 -0.87 -6.68 -13.90
C ILE A 161 0.30 -7.20 -14.75
N UNK A 162 0.46 -8.55 -14.99
CA UNK A 162 1.35 -9.04 -15.74
C UNK A 162 1.25 -8.63 -17.03
N ARG A 163 -0.02 -8.38 -17.72
CA ARG A 163 -0.28 -7.94 -19.10
C ARG A 163 0.21 -6.51 -19.35
N VAL A 164 -0.17 -5.61 -18.47
CA VAL A 164 0.15 -4.17 -18.64
C VAL A 164 1.61 -3.82 -18.35
N LEU A 165 2.38 -4.68 -17.68
CA LEU A 165 3.82 -4.49 -17.48
C LEU A 165 4.60 -4.73 -18.78
N LYS A 166 5.57 -3.88 -19.03
CA LYS A 166 6.58 -4.08 -20.09
C LYS A 166 7.46 -5.30 -19.76
N PRO A 167 8.07 -5.96 -20.75
CA PRO A 167 9.17 -6.89 -20.46
C PRO A 167 10.24 -6.20 -19.61
N GLY A 168 10.72 -6.86 -18.56
CA GLY A 168 11.63 -6.27 -17.58
C GLY A 168 10.97 -5.36 -16.55
N GLY A 169 9.70 -5.03 -16.72
CA GLY A 169 8.96 -4.16 -15.78
C GLY A 169 8.70 -4.85 -14.43
N THR A 170 8.51 -4.05 -13.39
CA THR A 170 8.40 -4.52 -12.01
C THR A 170 7.06 -4.12 -11.39
N ALA A 171 6.40 -5.07 -10.74
CA ALA A 171 5.24 -4.82 -9.86
C ALA A 171 5.63 -5.03 -8.40
N ILE A 172 5.15 -4.14 -7.53
CA ILE A 172 5.17 -4.31 -6.07
C ILE A 172 3.76 -4.72 -5.67
N LEU A 173 3.63 -5.97 -5.19
CA LEU A 173 2.31 -6.56 -4.87
C LEU A 173 2.21 -6.91 -3.37
N UNK A 174 2.33 -6.04 -2.38
CA UNK A 174 2.32 -6.15 -1.08
C UNK A 174 0.99 -6.52 -0.68
N VAL A 175 0.85 -7.57 0.07
CA VAL A 175 -0.34 -8.07 0.78
C VAL A 175 0.01 -8.41 2.24
N PRO A 176 -0.95 -8.48 3.17
CA PRO A 176 -0.66 -9.05 4.51
C PRO A 176 -0.31 -10.53 4.41
N UNK A 177 0.80 -11.03 4.47
CA UNK A 177 1.22 -12.27 4.33
C UNK A 177 1.25 -12.91 5.61
N ARG A 178 0.80 -14.09 5.89
CA ARG A 178 0.92 -14.97 7.06
C ARG A 178 1.79 -16.19 6.73
N LEU A 179 3.05 -16.11 7.11
CA LEU A 179 4.06 -17.11 6.70
C LEU A 179 3.97 -18.43 7.50
N ASP A 180 3.15 -18.49 8.55
CA ASP A 180 2.93 -19.68 9.38
C ASP A 180 1.94 -20.67 8.76
N GLN A 181 1.27 -20.30 7.65
CA GLN A 181 0.25 -21.13 7.00
C GLN A 181 0.26 -20.93 5.48
N ASN A 182 -0.48 -21.76 4.77
CA ASN A 182 -0.80 -21.54 3.35
C ASN A 182 -1.95 -20.54 3.24
N THR A 183 -2.13 -19.99 2.05
CA THR A 183 -3.25 -19.08 1.74
C THR A 183 -4.57 -19.76 2.11
N PHE A 184 -5.37 -19.04 2.87
CA PHE A 184 -6.70 -19.47 3.27
C PHE A 184 -7.75 -18.57 2.62
N GLU A 185 -8.67 -19.19 1.89
CA GLU A 185 -9.83 -18.51 1.27
C GLU A 185 -11.03 -19.45 1.32
N ASP A 186 -12.22 -18.89 1.51
CA ASP A 186 -13.47 -19.65 1.54
C ASP A 186 -14.60 -18.75 1.04
N ASP A 187 -15.10 -19.04 -0.16
CA ASP A 187 -16.12 -18.24 -0.85
C ASP A 187 -17.49 -18.27 -0.13
N ARG A 188 -17.70 -19.21 0.79
CA ARG A 188 -18.92 -19.32 1.59
C ARG A 188 -18.98 -18.21 2.67
N ILE A 189 -17.84 -17.65 3.05
CA ILE A 189 -17.75 -16.58 4.06
C ILE A 189 -18.07 -15.24 3.37
N THR A 190 -19.32 -14.83 3.46
CA THR A 190 -19.82 -13.60 2.80
C THR A 190 -20.22 -12.51 3.79
N ASP A 191 -20.54 -12.86 5.04
CA ASP A 191 -20.94 -11.89 6.07
C ASP A 191 -19.74 -11.04 6.50
N PRO A 192 -19.86 -9.68 6.48
CA PRO A 192 -18.74 -8.81 6.84
C PRO A 192 -18.19 -9.00 8.25
N LYS A 193 -19.02 -9.39 9.23
CA LYS A 193 -18.53 -9.63 10.61
C LYS A 193 -17.72 -10.92 10.66
N GLU A 194 -18.20 -11.95 9.96
CA GLU A 194 -17.48 -13.22 9.84
C GLU A 194 -16.14 -13.01 9.11
N ARG A 195 -16.13 -12.25 7.98
CA ARG A 195 -14.88 -11.88 7.29
C ARG A 195 -13.89 -11.18 8.23
N ALA A 196 -14.39 -10.23 9.05
CA ALA A 196 -13.53 -9.51 10.00
C ALA A 196 -12.89 -10.45 11.04
N GLN A 197 -13.63 -11.51 11.46
CA GLN A 197 -13.11 -12.50 12.41
C GLN A 197 -12.12 -13.46 11.75
N VAL A 198 -12.45 -13.95 10.55
CA VAL A 198 -11.66 -14.99 9.86
C VAL A 198 -10.47 -14.38 9.12
N PHE A 199 -10.71 -13.33 8.32
CA PHE A 199 -9.68 -12.74 7.44
C PHE A 199 -9.04 -11.47 8.00
N GLY A 200 -9.52 -10.97 9.16
CA GLY A 200 -8.94 -9.80 9.82
C GLY A 200 -9.58 -8.47 9.46
N GLN A 201 -10.39 -8.40 8.39
CA GLN A 201 -11.11 -7.19 7.98
C GLN A 201 -12.42 -7.56 7.28
N TYR A 202 -13.42 -6.70 7.39
CA TYR A 202 -14.80 -6.95 6.94
C TYR A 202 -14.95 -7.18 5.42
N ASP A 203 -13.99 -6.72 4.63
CA ASP A 203 -13.99 -6.79 3.16
C ASP A 203 -12.84 -7.63 2.59
N HIS A 204 -12.04 -8.28 3.42
CA HIS A 204 -11.06 -9.28 2.98
C HIS A 204 -11.80 -10.56 2.56
N VAL A 205 -11.29 -11.22 1.54
CA VAL A 205 -11.82 -12.51 1.04
C VAL A 205 -10.81 -13.64 1.21
N ARG A 206 -9.59 -13.32 1.68
CA ARG A 206 -8.53 -14.31 1.95
C ARG A 206 -7.47 -13.78 2.90
N ILE A 207 -6.67 -14.72 3.40
CA ILE A 207 -5.39 -14.45 4.07
C ILE A 207 -4.31 -15.12 3.22
N TYR A 208 -3.40 -14.33 2.66
CA TYR A 208 -2.27 -14.88 1.92
C TYR A 208 -1.26 -15.55 2.86
N GLY A 209 -0.74 -16.69 2.45
CA GLY A 209 0.20 -17.52 3.19
C GLY A 209 1.57 -17.63 2.54
N LYS A 210 2.37 -18.58 3.03
CA LYS A 210 3.73 -18.85 2.53
C LYS A 210 3.76 -19.28 1.05
N ASP A 211 2.63 -19.73 0.51
CA ASP A 211 2.44 -20.11 -0.89
C ASP A 211 2.16 -18.92 -1.83
N TYR A 212 2.12 -17.71 -1.29
CA TYR A 212 1.86 -16.50 -2.08
C TYR A 212 2.89 -16.31 -3.20
N GLN A 213 4.13 -16.60 -2.90
CA GLN A 213 5.17 -16.61 -3.93
C GLN A 213 4.85 -17.60 -5.07
N UNK A 214 4.37 -18.64 -4.82
CA UNK A 214 4.05 -19.58 -5.68
C UNK A 214 2.93 -19.22 -6.53
N ARG A 215 1.92 -18.50 -5.86
CA ARG A 215 0.74 -17.99 -6.56
C ARG A 215 1.11 -16.92 -7.60
N LEU A 216 2.00 -16.04 -7.24
CA LEU A 216 2.55 -15.03 -8.15
C LEU A 216 3.38 -15.62 -9.29
N UNK A 217 4.13 -16.53 -9.05
CA UNK A 217 4.91 -17.13 -9.94
C UNK A 217 4.11 -17.77 -10.93
N GLN A 218 2.99 -18.41 -10.58
CA GLN A 218 2.04 -18.97 -11.55
C GLN A 218 1.47 -17.93 -12.56
N UNK A 219 1.54 -16.60 -12.18
CA UNK A 219 1.16 -15.56 -12.89
C UNK A 219 2.07 -15.08 -13.85
N GLY A 220 3.25 -15.75 -13.94
CA GLY A 220 4.26 -15.37 -14.93
C GLY A 220 5.28 -14.36 -14.41
N PHE A 221 5.34 -14.17 -13.11
CA PHE A 221 6.29 -13.23 -12.50
C PHE A 221 7.56 -13.94 -11.96
N UNK A 222 8.53 -13.39 -11.94
CA UNK A 222 9.62 -13.61 -11.34
C UNK A 222 9.51 -13.02 -10.12
N VAL A 223 9.53 -13.70 -9.02
CA VAL A 223 9.18 -13.18 -7.70
C VAL A 223 10.34 -13.29 -6.74
N LYS A 224 10.71 -12.16 -6.14
CA LYS A 224 11.61 -12.07 -4.99
C LYS A 224 10.81 -11.59 -3.78
N MET A 225 10.78 -12.37 -2.71
CA MET A 225 10.14 -12.01 -1.44
C MET A 225 11.21 -11.34 -0.57
N LEU A 226 11.23 -10.01 -0.56
CA LEU A 226 12.31 -9.24 0.06
C LEU A 226 11.98 -8.92 1.52
N ALA A 227 12.75 -9.48 2.44
CA ALA A 227 12.74 -9.10 3.86
C ALA A 227 13.59 -7.84 4.07
N TYR A 228 13.23 -6.74 3.38
CA TYR A 228 14.06 -5.53 3.31
C TYR A 228 14.27 -4.88 4.68
N ALA A 229 13.30 -5.01 5.58
CA ALA A 229 13.44 -4.49 6.94
C ALA A 229 14.67 -5.07 7.68
N GLU A 230 15.05 -6.32 7.36
CA GLU A 230 16.23 -6.98 7.98
C GLU A 230 17.57 -6.36 7.51
N GLN A 231 17.56 -5.61 6.41
CA GLN A 231 18.75 -4.93 5.89
C GLN A 231 18.98 -3.56 6.57
N LEU A 232 17.95 -3.07 7.26
CA LEU A 232 18.03 -1.81 8.02
C LEU A 232 18.62 -2.07 9.39
N THR A 233 19.43 -1.13 9.88
CA THR A 233 19.94 -1.21 11.26
C THR A 233 18.77 -1.09 12.26
N SER A 234 18.96 -1.56 13.49
CA SER A 234 17.95 -1.44 14.56
C SER A 234 17.59 0.03 14.83
N GLU A 235 18.57 0.92 14.69
CA GLU A 235 18.38 2.37 14.83
C GLU A 235 17.47 2.89 13.71
N GLU A 236 17.68 2.48 12.48
CA GLU A 236 16.84 2.86 11.34
C GLU A 236 15.44 2.30 11.47
N GLN A 237 15.29 1.04 11.85
CA GLN A 237 13.97 0.42 12.07
C GLN A 237 13.17 1.21 13.09
N THR A 238 13.83 1.63 14.16
CA THR A 238 13.24 2.48 15.21
C THR A 238 12.94 3.89 14.70
N UNK A 239 13.80 4.56 13.88
CA UNK A 239 13.70 5.77 13.45
C UNK A 239 12.64 6.00 12.59
N TYR A 240 12.54 5.08 11.68
CA TYR A 240 11.46 5.15 10.68
C TYR A 240 10.18 4.45 11.14
N ALA A 241 10.18 3.79 12.27
CA ALA A 241 9.06 3.00 12.82
C ALA A 241 8.55 2.02 11.75
N VAL A 242 9.44 1.19 11.21
CA VAL A 242 9.10 0.18 10.20
C VAL A 242 8.99 -1.21 10.84
N PRO A 243 8.15 -2.11 10.30
CA PRO A 243 7.96 -3.44 10.89
C PRO A 243 9.11 -4.35 10.47
N ALA A 244 9.61 -5.14 11.41
CA ALA A 244 10.74 -6.06 11.17
C ALA A 244 10.37 -7.21 10.22
N ASN A 245 9.11 -7.57 10.14
CA ASN A 245 8.66 -8.79 9.43
C ASN A 245 7.82 -8.51 8.17
N GLU A 246 7.82 -7.28 7.67
CA GLU A 246 7.11 -6.95 6.43
C GLU A 246 7.92 -7.43 5.23
N ILE A 247 7.25 -8.13 4.31
CA ILE A 247 7.85 -8.65 3.08
C ILE A 247 7.41 -7.77 1.90
N ILE A 248 8.36 -7.36 1.05
CA ILE A 248 8.07 -6.66 -0.20
C ILE A 248 8.17 -7.69 -1.35
N PRO A 249 7.04 -8.08 -1.96
CA PRO A 249 7.11 -8.93 -3.16
C PRO A 249 7.48 -8.09 -4.41
N UNK A 250 8.56 -8.16 -5.10
CA UNK A 250 9.04 -7.64 -6.11
C UNK A 250 8.80 -8.53 -7.14
N CYS A 251 7.97 -8.32 -8.00
CA CYS A 251 7.49 -9.19 -9.08
C CYS A 251 7.94 -8.61 -10.42
N THR A 252 8.82 -9.30 -11.14
CA THR A 252 9.32 -8.81 -12.44
C THR A 252 8.73 -9.66 -13.57
N LYS A 253 8.37 -9.00 -14.69
CA LYS A 253 7.94 -9.70 -15.90
C LYS A 253 9.15 -10.12 -16.73
N UNK A 254 9.21 -11.24 -16.88
CA UNK A 254 10.26 -11.70 -17.61
C UNK A 254 10.29 -11.03 -18.92
N ASN A 255 11.47 -11.03 -19.69
CA ASN A 255 11.70 -10.50 -21.03
C ASN A 255 11.09 -11.37 -22.13
#